data_a7ed86885cc947d7e53fa58006ac781a
#
_entry.id   a7ed86885cc947d7e53fa58006ac781a
#
_cell.length_a   1.000
_cell.length_b   1.000
_cell.length_c   1.000
_cell.angle_alpha   90.00
_cell.angle_beta   90.00
_cell.angle_gamma   90.00
#
_symmetry.space_group_name_H-M   'P 1'
#
loop_
_entity.id
_entity.type
_entity.pdbx_description
1 polymer ?
#
loop_
_entity_poly.entity_id
_entity_poly.type
_entity_poly.pdbx_seq_one_letter_code
_entity_poly.pdbx_strand_id
1 'polypeptide(L)'
;PSRGLGDVYKRQVVACNTASAYALDELEKEIDVPIIGVIKPGARTAAEVTRNGRIGVIATEATIGSQMYNKYIQELNKDVTIYGKACPLFVPLVEEGLWEDPVTDEIAKRYLSELIDIDIDTLILGCTHYPLIRSTVGRVMGDQVTLVNPAYETARELKGLLQHYHILNDEEPHLGENKYQFYVSDGAEKFKHFANSIIKYGILSAKTIKIDEY
;
A
#
# COMPACT_ATOMS: atom_id res chain seq x y z
N PRO A 1 -18.59 -22.10 19.19
CA PRO A 1 -17.24 -21.84 19.61
C PRO A 1 -16.29 -22.39 18.58
N SER A 2 -15.67 -21.51 17.82
CA SER A 2 -14.66 -21.83 16.81
C SER A 2 -13.37 -22.29 17.52
N ARG A 3 -13.36 -23.50 17.99
CA ARG A 3 -12.17 -24.10 18.59
C ARG A 3 -11.15 -24.35 17.48
N GLY A 4 -10.10 -23.57 17.43
CA GLY A 4 -8.96 -23.76 16.55
C GLY A 4 -8.89 -22.83 15.34
N LEU A 5 -9.98 -22.21 14.88
CA LEU A 5 -9.94 -21.22 13.80
C LEU A 5 -9.86 -19.77 14.32
N GLY A 6 -10.30 -19.52 15.55
CA GLY A 6 -10.24 -18.19 16.16
C GLY A 6 -8.83 -17.66 16.40
N ASP A 7 -7.83 -18.54 16.45
CA ASP A 7 -6.43 -18.15 16.60
C ASP A 7 -5.70 -17.89 15.26
N VAL A 8 -6.27 -18.34 14.14
CA VAL A 8 -5.65 -18.21 12.81
C VAL A 8 -5.88 -16.83 12.21
N TYR A 9 -7.01 -16.17 12.49
CA TYR A 9 -7.39 -14.89 11.90
C TYR A 9 -7.57 -13.79 12.95
N LYS A 10 -6.49 -13.38 13.60
CA LYS A 10 -6.56 -12.32 14.63
C LYS A 10 -6.70 -10.92 14.06
N ARG A 11 -6.23 -10.71 12.83
CA ARG A 11 -6.32 -9.45 12.07
C ARG A 11 -6.27 -9.74 10.58
N GLN A 12 -6.94 -8.90 9.82
CA GLN A 12 -6.86 -8.88 8.37
C GLN A 12 -6.37 -7.52 7.88
N VAL A 13 -5.57 -7.52 6.82
CA VAL A 13 -5.08 -6.29 6.18
C VAL A 13 -5.51 -6.29 4.73
N VAL A 14 -6.23 -5.23 4.33
CA VAL A 14 -6.51 -4.94 2.93
C VAL A 14 -5.37 -4.09 2.39
N ALA A 15 -4.36 -4.76 1.82
CA ALA A 15 -3.09 -4.12 1.45
C ALA A 15 -3.15 -3.32 0.14
N CYS A 16 -4.21 -3.47 -0.65
CA CYS A 16 -4.42 -2.72 -1.89
C CYS A 16 -5.16 -1.41 -1.61
N ASN A 17 -4.65 -0.28 -2.12
CA ASN A 17 -5.30 1.03 -1.98
C ASN A 17 -6.68 1.06 -2.66
N THR A 18 -6.79 0.52 -3.88
CA THR A 18 -8.06 0.46 -4.61
C THR A 18 -9.08 -0.40 -3.84
N ALA A 19 -8.68 -1.58 -3.38
CA ALA A 19 -9.57 -2.43 -2.58
C ALA A 19 -9.96 -1.77 -1.25
N SER A 20 -9.01 -1.11 -0.56
CA SER A 20 -9.31 -0.34 0.66
C SER A 20 -10.27 0.82 0.40
N ALA A 21 -10.23 1.42 -0.79
CA ALA A 21 -11.12 2.53 -1.12
C ALA A 21 -12.57 2.09 -1.36
N TYR A 22 -12.77 0.92 -1.95
CA TYR A 22 -14.09 0.50 -2.43
C TYR A 22 -14.74 -0.62 -1.64
N ALA A 23 -13.96 -1.45 -0.96
CA ALA A 23 -14.50 -2.65 -0.31
C ALA A 23 -14.32 -2.68 1.21
N LEU A 24 -13.46 -1.81 1.80
CA LEU A 24 -13.13 -1.91 3.23
C LEU A 24 -14.37 -1.77 4.13
N ASP A 25 -15.23 -0.78 3.88
CA ASP A 25 -16.42 -0.51 4.69
C ASP A 25 -17.44 -1.66 4.65
N GLU A 26 -17.49 -2.43 3.56
CA GLU A 26 -18.34 -3.61 3.43
C GLU A 26 -17.70 -4.83 4.07
N LEU A 27 -16.40 -5.03 3.85
CA LEU A 27 -15.66 -6.13 4.48
C LEU A 27 -15.69 -6.04 6.01
N GLU A 28 -15.63 -4.83 6.58
CA GLU A 28 -15.74 -4.61 8.02
C GLU A 28 -17.10 -5.05 8.60
N LYS A 29 -18.16 -5.10 7.78
CA LYS A 29 -19.50 -5.55 8.20
C LYS A 29 -19.70 -7.07 8.06
N GLU A 30 -19.03 -7.67 7.06
CA GLU A 30 -19.23 -9.07 6.69
C GLU A 30 -18.24 -10.01 7.39
N ILE A 31 -17.12 -9.48 7.89
CA ILE A 31 -16.05 -10.30 8.46
C ILE A 31 -15.90 -10.01 9.96
N ASP A 32 -16.04 -11.06 10.78
CA ASP A 32 -16.01 -10.95 12.25
C ASP A 32 -14.61 -10.66 12.85
N VAL A 33 -13.57 -10.57 12.02
CA VAL A 33 -12.22 -10.21 12.48
C VAL A 33 -11.90 -8.75 12.18
N PRO A 34 -11.19 -8.06 13.06
CA PRO A 34 -10.82 -6.66 12.81
C PRO A 34 -9.95 -6.53 11.55
N ILE A 35 -10.35 -5.63 10.67
CA ILE A 35 -9.69 -5.34 9.39
C ILE A 35 -9.03 -3.99 9.45
N ILE A 36 -7.88 -3.85 8.80
CA ILE A 36 -7.21 -2.58 8.58
C ILE A 36 -6.94 -2.39 7.08
N GLY A 37 -7.30 -1.23 6.55
CA GLY A 37 -6.95 -0.83 5.17
C GLY A 37 -5.75 0.10 5.15
N VAL A 38 -5.11 0.25 3.99
CA VAL A 38 -3.86 1.01 3.86
C VAL A 38 -4.04 2.52 3.71
N ILE A 39 -5.25 3.01 3.38
CA ILE A 39 -5.47 4.43 3.10
C ILE A 39 -5.40 5.27 4.38
N LYS A 40 -6.12 4.89 5.43
CA LYS A 40 -6.20 5.66 6.69
C LYS A 40 -4.82 5.89 7.34
N PRO A 41 -3.94 4.87 7.50
CA PRO A 41 -2.61 5.08 8.05
C PRO A 41 -1.76 6.03 7.20
N GLY A 42 -1.79 5.87 5.87
CA GLY A 42 -1.08 6.75 4.96
C GLY A 42 -1.59 8.19 4.99
N ALA A 43 -2.91 8.38 5.04
CA ALA A 43 -3.55 9.69 5.15
C ALA A 43 -3.17 10.40 6.46
N ARG A 44 -3.18 9.68 7.58
CA ARG A 44 -2.79 10.20 8.90
C ARG A 44 -1.36 10.69 8.89
N THR A 45 -0.42 9.85 8.47
CA THR A 45 0.99 10.24 8.42
C THR A 45 1.20 11.45 7.50
N ALA A 46 0.56 11.50 6.34
CA ALA A 46 0.69 12.63 5.44
C ALA A 46 0.17 13.94 6.06
N ALA A 47 -0.96 13.89 6.76
CA ALA A 47 -1.51 15.06 7.47
C ALA A 47 -0.62 15.53 8.62
N GLU A 48 0.12 14.61 9.27
CA GLU A 48 1.04 14.92 10.37
C GLU A 48 2.38 15.51 9.91
N VAL A 49 2.91 15.06 8.73
CA VAL A 49 4.26 15.44 8.29
C VAL A 49 4.28 16.64 7.36
N THR A 50 3.15 17.02 6.75
CA THR A 50 3.10 18.20 5.88
C THR A 50 3.40 19.48 6.67
N ARG A 51 4.18 20.37 6.06
CA ARG A 51 4.60 21.65 6.66
C ARG A 51 3.87 22.83 6.00
N ASN A 52 3.59 22.72 4.70
CA ASN A 52 2.96 23.79 3.93
C ASN A 52 1.48 23.52 3.60
N GLY A 53 0.95 22.37 4.05
CA GLY A 53 -0.44 21.99 3.83
C GLY A 53 -0.76 21.57 2.39
N ARG A 54 0.23 21.31 1.55
CA ARG A 54 0.04 20.84 0.17
C ARG A 54 0.53 19.40 0.04
N ILE A 55 -0.41 18.47 -0.07
CA ILE A 55 -0.16 17.02 -0.14
C ILE A 55 -0.47 16.52 -1.55
N GLY A 56 0.50 15.87 -2.19
CA GLY A 56 0.28 15.08 -3.40
C GLY A 56 -0.13 13.64 -3.07
N VAL A 57 -0.96 13.06 -3.93
CA VAL A 57 -1.29 11.62 -3.89
C VAL A 57 -1.10 11.05 -5.29
N ILE A 58 -0.16 10.15 -5.47
CA ILE A 58 -0.07 9.35 -6.69
C ILE A 58 -0.67 7.97 -6.45
N ALA A 59 -1.51 7.51 -7.39
CA ALA A 59 -2.22 6.23 -7.24
C ALA A 59 -2.75 5.75 -8.61
N THR A 60 -3.50 4.65 -8.59
CA THR A 60 -4.31 4.23 -9.75
C THR A 60 -5.46 5.20 -9.99
N GLU A 61 -6.01 5.22 -11.21
CA GLU A 61 -7.18 6.04 -11.55
C GLU A 61 -8.36 5.78 -10.61
N ALA A 62 -8.63 4.51 -10.28
CA ALA A 62 -9.69 4.15 -9.36
C ALA A 62 -9.45 4.69 -7.94
N THR A 63 -8.24 4.60 -7.41
CA THR A 63 -7.92 5.14 -6.08
C THR A 63 -8.04 6.67 -6.06
N ILE A 64 -7.55 7.37 -7.08
CA ILE A 64 -7.72 8.84 -7.18
C ILE A 64 -9.20 9.20 -7.31
N GLY A 65 -9.94 8.50 -8.17
CA GLY A 65 -11.37 8.74 -8.39
C GLY A 65 -12.25 8.50 -7.16
N SER A 66 -11.83 7.62 -6.24
CA SER A 66 -12.55 7.35 -4.99
C SER A 66 -12.57 8.52 -4.01
N GLN A 67 -11.63 9.46 -4.11
CA GLN A 67 -11.44 10.60 -3.21
C GLN A 67 -11.22 10.22 -1.72
N MET A 68 -10.92 8.95 -1.42
CA MET A 68 -10.82 8.49 -0.03
C MET A 68 -9.64 9.11 0.72
N TYR A 69 -8.50 9.36 0.04
CA TYR A 69 -7.40 10.12 0.64
C TYR A 69 -7.83 11.55 1.00
N ASN A 70 -8.54 12.24 0.10
CA ASN A 70 -9.05 13.58 0.33
C ASN A 70 -9.95 13.59 1.56
N LYS A 71 -10.92 12.65 1.62
CA LYS A 71 -11.84 12.51 2.74
C LYS A 71 -11.09 12.34 4.06
N TYR A 72 -10.22 11.34 4.18
CA TYR A 72 -9.55 11.04 5.45
C TYR A 72 -8.55 12.12 5.87
N ILE A 73 -7.82 12.74 4.94
CA ILE A 73 -6.91 13.83 5.28
C ILE A 73 -7.69 15.05 5.77
N GLN A 74 -8.79 15.42 5.09
CA GLN A 74 -9.63 16.57 5.49
C GLN A 74 -10.39 16.34 6.79
N GLU A 75 -10.73 15.12 7.14
CA GLU A 75 -11.26 14.78 8.48
C GLU A 75 -10.25 15.07 9.59
N LEU A 76 -8.95 14.94 9.32
CA LEU A 76 -7.86 15.19 10.27
C LEU A 76 -7.42 16.66 10.29
N ASN A 77 -7.34 17.28 9.11
CA ASN A 77 -6.90 18.66 8.96
C ASN A 77 -7.59 19.31 7.74
N LYS A 78 -8.47 20.25 8.00
CA LYS A 78 -9.29 20.94 6.99
C LYS A 78 -8.49 21.98 6.18
N ASP A 79 -7.36 22.42 6.69
CA ASP A 79 -6.55 23.48 6.08
C ASP A 79 -5.57 22.92 5.02
N VAL A 80 -5.58 21.59 4.82
CA VAL A 80 -4.72 20.92 3.85
C VAL A 80 -5.38 20.83 2.48
N THR A 81 -4.62 21.12 1.43
CA THR A 81 -5.05 20.91 0.04
C THR A 81 -4.41 19.64 -0.51
N ILE A 82 -5.22 18.79 -1.13
CA ILE A 82 -4.80 17.50 -1.66
C ILE A 82 -4.84 17.52 -3.18
N TYR A 83 -3.74 17.10 -3.82
CA TYR A 83 -3.55 17.05 -5.26
C TYR A 83 -3.36 15.61 -5.70
N GLY A 84 -4.40 15.02 -6.28
CA GLY A 84 -4.40 13.64 -6.76
C GLY A 84 -3.88 13.52 -8.20
N LYS A 85 -2.94 12.60 -8.45
CA LYS A 85 -2.43 12.28 -9.78
C LYS A 85 -2.50 10.80 -10.06
N ALA A 86 -3.27 10.41 -11.06
CA ALA A 86 -3.27 9.03 -11.54
C ALA A 86 -1.99 8.74 -12.35
N CYS A 87 -1.33 7.61 -12.04
CA CYS A 87 -0.08 7.19 -12.68
C CYS A 87 -0.18 5.75 -13.21
N PRO A 88 -1.04 5.48 -14.21
CA PRO A 88 -1.37 4.11 -14.65
C PRO A 88 -0.17 3.32 -15.17
N LEU A 89 0.84 3.96 -15.76
CA LEU A 89 2.01 3.26 -16.30
C LEU A 89 2.99 2.76 -15.23
N PHE A 90 2.93 3.24 -14.00
CA PHE A 90 3.86 2.80 -12.98
C PHE A 90 3.68 1.33 -12.59
N VAL A 91 2.45 0.80 -12.61
CA VAL A 91 2.21 -0.62 -12.31
C VAL A 91 2.90 -1.53 -13.34
N PRO A 92 2.65 -1.41 -14.66
CA PRO A 92 3.35 -2.27 -15.63
C PRO A 92 4.86 -2.09 -15.64
N LEU A 93 5.39 -0.88 -15.46
CA LEU A 93 6.84 -0.67 -15.37
C LEU A 93 7.45 -1.42 -14.18
N VAL A 94 6.77 -1.42 -13.04
CA VAL A 94 7.21 -2.17 -11.86
C VAL A 94 7.12 -3.68 -12.06
N GLU A 95 6.04 -4.17 -12.65
CA GLU A 95 5.85 -5.61 -12.92
C GLU A 95 6.85 -6.18 -13.93
N GLU A 96 7.33 -5.35 -14.86
CA GLU A 96 8.39 -5.70 -15.82
C GLU A 96 9.81 -5.52 -15.23
N GLY A 97 9.93 -5.13 -13.96
CA GLY A 97 11.23 -4.98 -13.29
C GLY A 97 12.01 -3.72 -13.67
N LEU A 98 11.38 -2.75 -14.32
CA LEU A 98 12.00 -1.51 -14.80
C LEU A 98 12.09 -0.43 -13.72
N TRP A 99 12.43 -0.79 -12.49
CA TRP A 99 12.32 0.09 -11.32
C TRP A 99 13.28 1.29 -11.36
N GLU A 100 14.48 1.08 -11.89
CA GLU A 100 15.53 2.09 -12.03
C GLU A 100 15.92 2.34 -13.49
N ASP A 101 15.02 2.01 -14.41
CA ASP A 101 15.23 2.20 -15.84
C ASP A 101 15.01 3.67 -16.24
N PRO A 102 15.78 4.22 -17.19
CA PRO A 102 15.56 5.59 -17.70
C PRO A 102 14.14 5.85 -18.21
N VAL A 103 13.44 4.84 -18.73
CA VAL A 103 12.04 4.99 -19.15
C VAL A 103 11.14 5.31 -17.97
N THR A 104 11.39 4.69 -16.81
CA THR A 104 10.62 4.96 -15.59
C THR A 104 10.92 6.35 -15.04
N ASP A 105 12.18 6.81 -15.11
CA ASP A 105 12.54 8.19 -14.76
C ASP A 105 11.81 9.20 -15.68
N GLU A 106 11.74 8.95 -16.98
CA GLU A 106 11.06 9.85 -17.93
C GLU A 106 9.53 9.89 -17.68
N ILE A 107 8.91 8.74 -17.46
CA ILE A 107 7.48 8.66 -17.11
C ILE A 107 7.20 9.36 -15.77
N ALA A 108 8.07 9.15 -14.78
CA ALA A 108 7.94 9.83 -13.49
C ALA A 108 8.00 11.35 -13.64
N LYS A 109 8.92 11.89 -14.40
CA LYS A 109 9.01 13.34 -14.70
C LYS A 109 7.71 13.87 -15.31
N ARG A 110 7.15 13.16 -16.29
CA ARG A 110 5.89 13.56 -16.94
C ARG A 110 4.69 13.55 -15.99
N TYR A 111 4.59 12.53 -15.13
CA TYR A 111 3.50 12.45 -14.17
C TYR A 111 3.62 13.46 -13.03
N LEU A 112 4.83 13.71 -12.56
CA LEU A 112 5.06 14.44 -11.32
C LEU A 112 5.33 15.94 -11.53
N SER A 113 5.58 16.41 -12.78
CA SER A 113 5.86 17.81 -13.07
C SER A 113 4.81 18.77 -12.50
N GLU A 114 3.54 18.46 -12.67
CA GLU A 114 2.43 19.25 -12.15
C GLU A 114 2.48 19.38 -10.60
N LEU A 115 2.82 18.29 -9.90
CA LEU A 115 2.94 18.30 -8.44
C LEU A 115 4.15 19.09 -7.95
N ILE A 116 5.23 19.12 -8.74
CA ILE A 116 6.41 19.95 -8.48
C ILE A 116 6.03 21.44 -8.62
N ASP A 117 5.33 21.81 -9.69
CA ASP A 117 4.91 23.20 -9.96
C ASP A 117 3.96 23.73 -8.87
N ILE A 118 3.17 22.87 -8.27
CA ILE A 118 2.29 23.18 -7.13
C ILE A 118 3.07 23.38 -5.82
N ASP A 119 4.31 22.93 -5.76
CA ASP A 119 5.19 22.98 -4.58
C ASP A 119 4.60 22.19 -3.40
N ILE A 120 4.22 20.93 -3.63
CA ILE A 120 3.84 20.02 -2.56
C ILE A 120 5.07 19.70 -1.69
N ASP A 121 4.88 19.49 -0.39
CA ASP A 121 5.95 19.06 0.53
C ASP A 121 5.82 17.61 1.00
N THR A 122 4.71 16.98 0.67
CA THR A 122 4.41 15.61 1.06
C THR A 122 3.76 14.87 -0.11
N LEU A 123 4.20 13.65 -0.39
CA LEU A 123 3.67 12.82 -1.48
C LEU A 123 3.35 11.40 -0.98
N ILE A 124 2.10 10.99 -1.12
CA ILE A 124 1.63 9.64 -0.79
C ILE A 124 1.83 8.71 -1.98
N LEU A 125 2.50 7.57 -1.75
CA LEU A 125 2.67 6.48 -2.72
C LEU A 125 1.45 5.54 -2.64
N GLY A 126 0.32 5.95 -3.19
CA GLY A 126 -1.00 5.34 -3.03
C GLY A 126 -1.27 4.09 -3.86
N CYS A 127 -0.24 3.27 -4.10
CA CYS A 127 -0.35 1.97 -4.76
C CYS A 127 0.69 1.00 -4.19
N THR A 128 0.38 -0.28 -4.13
CA THR A 128 1.29 -1.33 -3.62
C THR A 128 2.59 -1.45 -4.43
N HIS A 129 2.57 -1.08 -5.69
CA HIS A 129 3.74 -1.10 -6.57
C HIS A 129 4.67 0.11 -6.39
N TYR A 130 4.15 1.25 -6.03
CA TYR A 130 4.91 2.50 -6.05
C TYR A 130 6.05 2.61 -5.03
N PRO A 131 6.01 1.93 -3.87
CA PRO A 131 7.18 1.85 -3.00
C PRO A 131 8.43 1.23 -3.66
N LEU A 132 8.28 0.41 -4.71
CA LEU A 132 9.38 -0.21 -5.44
C LEU A 132 10.11 0.79 -6.37
N ILE A 133 9.43 1.84 -6.81
CA ILE A 133 10.02 2.96 -7.57
C ILE A 133 10.24 4.21 -6.70
N ARG A 134 10.31 4.04 -5.36
CA ARG A 134 10.49 5.14 -4.43
C ARG A 134 11.76 5.98 -4.73
N SER A 135 12.86 5.32 -5.09
CA SER A 135 14.10 6.01 -5.45
C SER A 135 13.92 6.90 -6.68
N THR A 136 13.27 6.40 -7.72
CA THR A 136 12.92 7.15 -8.93
C THR A 136 12.01 8.35 -8.62
N VAL A 137 10.92 8.12 -7.89
CA VAL A 137 10.01 9.19 -7.46
C VAL A 137 10.74 10.24 -6.61
N GLY A 138 11.58 9.80 -5.67
CA GLY A 138 12.37 10.70 -4.82
C GLY A 138 13.36 11.55 -5.60
N ARG A 139 14.06 10.99 -6.58
CA ARG A 139 14.96 11.78 -7.46
C ARG A 139 14.21 12.85 -8.24
N VAL A 140 13.00 12.55 -8.71
CA VAL A 140 12.19 13.49 -9.48
C VAL A 140 11.58 14.58 -8.62
N MET A 141 11.07 14.22 -7.44
CA MET A 141 10.42 15.17 -6.52
C MET A 141 11.40 16.03 -5.72
N GLY A 142 12.63 15.55 -5.54
CA GLY A 142 13.67 16.21 -4.75
C GLY A 142 13.53 16.01 -3.23
N ASP A 143 14.59 16.40 -2.51
CA ASP A 143 14.76 16.12 -1.07
C ASP A 143 13.80 16.88 -0.15
N GLN A 144 13.13 17.91 -0.68
CA GLN A 144 12.19 18.72 0.11
C GLN A 144 10.81 18.07 0.24
N VAL A 145 10.52 17.02 -0.55
CA VAL A 145 9.25 16.30 -0.54
C VAL A 145 9.35 15.03 0.29
N THR A 146 8.55 14.95 1.34
CA THR A 146 8.44 13.75 2.18
C THR A 146 7.60 12.69 1.47
N LEU A 147 8.19 11.52 1.17
CA LEU A 147 7.48 10.39 0.58
C LEU A 147 6.84 9.53 1.66
N VAL A 148 5.52 9.47 1.68
CA VAL A 148 4.73 8.62 2.59
C VAL A 148 4.42 7.29 1.92
N ASN A 149 4.82 6.19 2.57
CA ASN A 149 4.52 4.83 2.14
C ASN A 149 3.38 4.24 2.98
N PRO A 150 2.15 4.14 2.46
CA PRO A 150 1.00 3.63 3.21
C PRO A 150 1.20 2.21 3.73
N ALA A 151 1.92 1.35 3.01
CA ALA A 151 2.19 -0.02 3.45
C ALA A 151 3.06 -0.04 4.72
N TYR A 152 4.09 0.80 4.79
CA TYR A 152 4.94 0.93 5.97
C TYR A 152 4.15 1.47 7.18
N GLU A 153 3.35 2.50 6.97
CA GLU A 153 2.52 3.11 8.03
C GLU A 153 1.47 2.11 8.55
N THR A 154 0.87 1.32 7.66
CA THR A 154 -0.06 0.25 8.03
C THR A 154 0.63 -0.83 8.85
N ALA A 155 1.84 -1.24 8.50
CA ALA A 155 2.60 -2.21 9.26
C ALA A 155 2.95 -1.69 10.67
N ARG A 156 3.30 -0.40 10.80
CA ARG A 156 3.52 0.26 12.10
C ARG A 156 2.25 0.27 12.97
N GLU A 157 1.13 0.68 12.38
CA GLU A 157 -0.16 0.70 13.07
C GLU A 157 -0.58 -0.71 13.50
N LEU A 158 -0.47 -1.69 12.59
CA LEU A 158 -0.76 -3.10 12.89
C LEU A 158 0.09 -3.61 14.05
N LYS A 159 1.40 -3.34 14.05
CA LYS A 159 2.28 -3.72 15.17
C LYS A 159 1.80 -3.13 16.48
N GLY A 160 1.44 -1.85 16.50
CA GLY A 160 0.89 -1.18 17.68
C GLY A 160 -0.41 -1.82 18.19
N LEU A 161 -1.31 -2.17 17.26
CA LEU A 161 -2.56 -2.87 17.59
C LEU A 161 -2.30 -4.26 18.17
N LEU A 162 -1.39 -5.04 17.57
CA LEU A 162 -1.05 -6.38 18.07
C LEU A 162 -0.41 -6.31 19.48
N GLN A 163 0.42 -5.32 19.73
CA GLN A 163 0.98 -5.06 21.07
C GLN A 163 -0.10 -4.66 22.08
N HIS A 164 -0.99 -3.73 21.71
CA HIS A 164 -2.08 -3.27 22.58
C HIS A 164 -3.01 -4.41 23.01
N TYR A 165 -3.30 -5.33 22.10
CA TYR A 165 -4.15 -6.48 22.38
C TYR A 165 -3.40 -7.71 22.93
N HIS A 166 -2.10 -7.60 23.21
CA HIS A 166 -1.24 -8.69 23.71
C HIS A 166 -1.26 -9.96 22.84
N ILE A 167 -1.33 -9.77 21.50
CA ILE A 167 -1.32 -10.85 20.50
C ILE A 167 -0.16 -10.73 19.50
N LEU A 168 0.80 -9.85 19.77
CA LEU A 168 2.04 -9.81 18.99
C LEU A 168 2.80 -11.13 19.21
N ASN A 169 3.26 -11.73 18.11
CA ASN A 169 4.12 -12.89 18.19
C ASN A 169 5.55 -12.41 18.51
N ASP A 170 6.07 -12.81 19.68
CA ASP A 170 7.42 -12.47 20.14
C ASP A 170 8.48 -13.49 19.66
N GLU A 171 8.06 -14.56 18.97
CA GLU A 171 9.02 -15.49 18.38
C GLU A 171 9.76 -14.81 17.22
N GLU A 172 11.07 -15.04 17.17
CA GLU A 172 11.87 -14.69 16.01
C GLU A 172 11.24 -15.28 14.74
N PRO A 173 11.16 -14.53 13.65
CA PRO A 173 10.56 -15.02 12.41
C PRO A 173 11.38 -16.20 11.87
N HIS A 174 10.99 -17.39 12.24
CA HIS A 174 11.52 -18.60 11.64
C HIS A 174 10.93 -18.74 10.25
N LEU A 175 11.70 -18.37 9.26
CA LEU A 175 11.36 -18.42 7.84
C LEU A 175 11.41 -19.86 7.31
N GLY A 176 10.72 -20.76 7.96
CA GLY A 176 10.56 -22.13 7.53
C GLY A 176 9.40 -22.28 6.52
N GLU A 177 9.55 -23.24 5.62
CA GLU A 177 8.69 -23.50 4.44
C GLU A 177 7.19 -23.56 4.69
N ASN A 178 6.72 -23.66 5.93
CA ASN A 178 5.32 -23.89 6.29
C ASN A 178 4.61 -22.75 7.02
N LYS A 179 5.27 -21.59 7.25
CA LYS A 179 4.67 -20.47 8.01
C LYS A 179 3.84 -19.52 7.15
N TYR A 180 4.14 -19.44 5.84
CA TYR A 180 3.46 -18.54 4.92
C TYR A 180 2.78 -19.32 3.81
N GLN A 181 1.52 -18.99 3.55
CA GLN A 181 0.75 -19.56 2.45
C GLN A 181 0.36 -18.42 1.51
N PHE A 182 0.60 -18.64 0.22
CA PHE A 182 0.29 -17.67 -0.83
C PHE A 182 -0.78 -18.25 -1.74
N TYR A 183 -1.81 -17.45 -1.98
CA TYR A 183 -2.94 -17.80 -2.82
C TYR A 183 -3.13 -16.73 -3.89
N VAL A 184 -3.39 -17.13 -5.10
CA VAL A 184 -3.65 -16.26 -6.25
C VAL A 184 -4.85 -16.75 -7.04
N SER A 185 -5.56 -15.84 -7.67
CA SER A 185 -6.68 -16.19 -8.56
C SER A 185 -6.20 -16.71 -9.92
N ASP A 186 -5.03 -16.23 -10.37
CA ASP A 186 -4.39 -16.62 -11.63
C ASP A 186 -2.89 -16.34 -11.61
N GLY A 187 -2.13 -16.87 -12.57
CA GLY A 187 -0.74 -16.54 -12.81
C GLY A 187 0.22 -16.89 -11.66
N ALA A 188 0.06 -18.05 -10.99
CA ALA A 188 0.85 -18.44 -9.82
C ALA A 188 2.38 -18.38 -10.06
N GLU A 189 2.87 -18.78 -11.23
CA GLU A 189 4.30 -18.71 -11.53
C GLU A 189 4.77 -17.27 -11.75
N LYS A 190 3.97 -16.42 -12.42
CA LYS A 190 4.27 -14.98 -12.57
C LYS A 190 4.33 -14.31 -11.20
N PHE A 191 3.36 -14.58 -10.33
CA PHE A 191 3.34 -14.09 -8.95
C PHE A 191 4.59 -14.51 -8.19
N LYS A 192 4.95 -15.79 -8.23
CA LYS A 192 6.12 -16.35 -7.55
C LYS A 192 7.41 -15.68 -8.03
N HIS A 193 7.57 -15.52 -9.35
CA HIS A 193 8.73 -14.86 -9.93
C HIS A 193 8.84 -13.41 -9.43
N PHE A 194 7.78 -12.64 -9.57
CA PHE A 194 7.75 -11.24 -9.13
C PHE A 194 7.96 -11.09 -7.62
N ALA A 195 7.28 -11.89 -6.81
CA ALA A 195 7.42 -11.84 -5.37
C ALA A 195 8.84 -12.18 -4.89
N ASN A 196 9.51 -13.14 -5.55
CA ASN A 196 10.90 -13.50 -5.25
C ASN A 196 11.91 -12.42 -5.68
N SER A 197 11.56 -11.52 -6.58
CA SER A 197 12.40 -10.36 -6.89
C SER A 197 12.37 -9.28 -5.79
N ILE A 198 11.34 -9.28 -4.94
CA ILE A 198 11.12 -8.29 -3.89
C ILE A 198 11.45 -8.85 -2.50
N ILE A 199 11.00 -10.07 -2.22
CA ILE A 199 11.09 -10.70 -0.90
C ILE A 199 12.38 -11.51 -0.80
N LYS A 200 13.26 -11.16 0.15
CA LYS A 200 14.57 -11.81 0.33
C LYS A 200 14.50 -13.27 0.77
N TYR A 201 13.34 -13.77 1.13
CA TYR A 201 13.19 -15.07 1.79
C TYR A 201 12.69 -16.21 0.89
N GLY A 202 12.48 -15.94 -0.38
CA GLY A 202 12.04 -16.93 -1.36
C GLY A 202 10.63 -17.50 -1.10
N ILE A 203 9.74 -17.29 -2.04
CA ILE A 203 8.43 -17.94 -2.06
C ILE A 203 8.56 -19.23 -2.85
N LEU A 204 8.37 -20.37 -2.17
CA LEU A 204 8.55 -21.69 -2.81
C LEU A 204 7.34 -22.06 -3.67
N SER A 205 6.12 -21.71 -3.21
CA SER A 205 4.89 -22.04 -3.93
C SER A 205 3.79 -21.02 -3.70
N ALA A 206 2.95 -20.82 -4.71
CA ALA A 206 1.66 -20.15 -4.60
C ALA A 206 0.56 -21.09 -5.12
N LYS A 207 -0.58 -21.12 -4.47
CA LYS A 207 -1.72 -21.96 -4.85
C LYS A 207 -2.72 -21.12 -5.63
N THR A 208 -3.14 -21.59 -6.79
CA THR A 208 -4.25 -20.97 -7.52
C THR A 208 -5.57 -21.38 -6.87
N ILE A 209 -6.43 -20.40 -6.61
CA ILE A 209 -7.80 -20.59 -6.13
C ILE A 209 -8.77 -20.05 -7.17
N LYS A 210 -9.88 -20.74 -7.36
CA LYS A 210 -10.96 -20.30 -8.24
C LYS A 210 -11.90 -19.41 -7.45
N ILE A 211 -11.94 -18.12 -7.78
CA ILE A 211 -12.79 -17.16 -7.06
C ILE A 211 -14.28 -17.49 -7.23
N ASP A 212 -14.67 -18.05 -8.38
CA ASP A 212 -16.06 -18.37 -8.71
C ASP A 212 -16.62 -19.56 -7.88
N GLU A 213 -15.79 -20.25 -7.09
CA GLU A 213 -16.18 -21.37 -6.23
C GLU A 213 -16.45 -20.94 -4.77
N TYR A 214 -16.39 -19.64 -4.45
CA TYR A 214 -16.61 -19.08 -3.10
C TYR A 214 -17.80 -18.14 -3.02
#